data_f4c929fb2e53b9c3c20b0a8fa4743cbb
#
_entry.id   f4c929fb2e53b9c3c20b0a8fa4743cbb
#
_cell.length_a   1.000
_cell.length_b   1.000
_cell.length_c   1.000
_cell.angle_alpha   90.00
_cell.angle_beta   90.00
_cell.angle_gamma   90.00
#
_symmetry.space_group_name_H-M   'P 1'
#
loop_
_entity.id
_entity.type
_entity.pdbx_description
1 polymer ?
#
loop_
_entity_poly.entity_id
_entity_poly.type
_entity_poly.pdbx_seq_one_letter_code
_entity_poly.pdbx_strand_id
1 'polypeptide(L)'
;MRPVHYLGVFIPVAVALELAHAGPVVIFGAAALAVIPCAAVMGEATEAIAARTGPGIGGLMNVTFGNAPELIIAFFALLEGLQEVVKASIVGSIIGNILLVMGAAMLVGGLPREKQTFSRTAAHAQSAMLMLALVALVFPAIFQLIHGGGLPDVGVDEVDFGSDLEKLSFGVAIVLLVSYVAGLVFSLKTHRAVFNPYDEHEEDETHRWSVRQAGIYLAISAVAVGLMSEILVGSISEASDDIGLSEFFVGVFVVAIVGNAAEH
;
A
#
# COMPACT_ATOMS: atom_id res chain seq x y z
N MET A 1 -17.57 16.80 -0.33
CA MET A 1 -17.06 15.56 -0.98
C MET A 1 -15.70 15.90 -1.54
N ARG A 2 -14.67 15.11 -1.23
CA ARG A 2 -13.35 15.26 -1.86
C ARG A 2 -13.49 14.97 -3.35
N PRO A 3 -12.71 15.63 -4.23
CA PRO A 3 -12.78 15.41 -5.69
C PRO A 3 -12.64 13.95 -6.10
N VAL A 4 -11.91 13.17 -5.32
CA VAL A 4 -11.65 11.74 -5.55
C VAL A 4 -12.92 10.88 -5.62
N HIS A 5 -13.99 11.28 -4.92
CA HIS A 5 -15.25 10.53 -4.92
C HIS A 5 -15.97 10.56 -6.28
N TYR A 6 -15.67 11.56 -7.14
CA TYR A 6 -16.25 11.59 -8.51
C TYR A 6 -15.71 10.45 -9.37
N LEU A 7 -14.52 9.90 -9.03
CA LEU A 7 -13.98 8.71 -9.70
C LEU A 7 -14.80 7.45 -9.41
N GLY A 8 -15.73 7.49 -8.44
CA GLY A 8 -16.64 6.38 -8.16
C GLY A 8 -17.51 5.94 -9.37
N VAL A 9 -17.64 6.80 -10.39
CA VAL A 9 -18.26 6.44 -11.67
C VAL A 9 -17.52 5.30 -12.38
N PHE A 10 -16.22 5.17 -12.15
CA PHE A 10 -15.41 4.11 -12.77
C PHE A 10 -15.68 2.72 -12.18
N ILE A 11 -16.28 2.60 -10.99
CA ILE A 11 -16.66 1.31 -10.41
C ILE A 11 -17.66 0.56 -11.32
N PRO A 12 -18.86 1.09 -11.62
CA PRO A 12 -19.76 0.43 -12.55
C PRO A 12 -19.22 0.38 -13.98
N VAL A 13 -18.38 1.32 -14.40
CA VAL A 13 -17.75 1.31 -15.72
C VAL A 13 -16.77 0.14 -15.84
N ALA A 14 -15.88 -0.09 -14.86
CA ALA A 14 -14.95 -1.21 -14.87
C ALA A 14 -15.68 -2.55 -14.91
N VAL A 15 -16.72 -2.72 -14.09
CA VAL A 15 -17.55 -3.94 -14.11
C VAL A 15 -18.24 -4.13 -15.46
N ALA A 16 -18.77 -3.07 -16.06
CA ALA A 16 -19.44 -3.15 -17.35
C ALA A 16 -18.46 -3.50 -18.49
N LEU A 17 -17.26 -2.96 -18.47
CA LEU A 17 -16.20 -3.25 -19.43
C LEU A 17 -15.71 -4.69 -19.32
N GLU A 18 -15.55 -5.19 -18.10
CA GLU A 18 -15.20 -6.58 -17.82
C GLU A 18 -16.26 -7.54 -18.36
N LEU A 19 -17.54 -7.30 -18.03
CA LEU A 19 -18.64 -8.12 -18.52
C LEU A 19 -18.85 -8.04 -20.04
N ALA A 20 -18.46 -6.94 -20.66
CA ALA A 20 -18.51 -6.74 -22.10
C ALA A 20 -17.28 -7.35 -22.82
N HIS A 21 -16.33 -7.92 -22.08
CA HIS A 21 -15.05 -8.39 -22.61
C HIS A 21 -14.33 -7.34 -23.47
N ALA A 22 -14.26 -6.11 -22.95
CA ALA A 22 -13.58 -5.00 -23.60
C ALA A 22 -12.06 -5.25 -23.70
N GLY A 23 -11.33 -4.39 -24.42
CA GLY A 23 -9.88 -4.54 -24.51
C GLY A 23 -9.20 -4.39 -23.13
N PRO A 24 -8.15 -5.21 -22.85
CA PRO A 24 -7.53 -5.32 -21.52
C PRO A 24 -6.98 -3.99 -21.01
N VAL A 25 -6.42 -3.15 -21.87
CA VAL A 25 -5.91 -1.81 -21.49
C VAL A 25 -7.02 -0.91 -20.95
N VAL A 26 -8.23 -0.99 -21.52
CA VAL A 26 -9.36 -0.14 -21.10
C VAL A 26 -9.93 -0.66 -19.78
N ILE A 27 -10.01 -1.98 -19.60
CA ILE A 27 -10.42 -2.61 -18.33
C ILE A 27 -9.43 -2.25 -17.24
N PHE A 28 -8.13 -2.43 -17.48
CA PHE A 28 -7.06 -2.08 -16.56
C PHE A 28 -7.14 -0.61 -16.11
N GLY A 29 -7.23 0.31 -17.07
CA GLY A 29 -7.32 1.75 -16.77
C GLY A 29 -8.57 2.12 -15.97
N ALA A 30 -9.73 1.56 -16.31
CA ALA A 30 -10.98 1.80 -15.60
C ALA A 30 -10.94 1.22 -14.18
N ALA A 31 -10.41 0.01 -14.00
CA ALA A 31 -10.25 -0.63 -12.69
C ALA A 31 -9.25 0.12 -11.81
N ALA A 32 -8.12 0.56 -12.36
CA ALA A 32 -7.15 1.40 -11.66
C ALA A 32 -7.79 2.69 -11.11
N LEU A 33 -8.57 3.38 -11.94
CA LEU A 33 -9.29 4.59 -11.51
C LEU A 33 -10.41 4.29 -10.51
N ALA A 34 -11.01 3.10 -10.55
CA ALA A 34 -12.07 2.67 -9.63
C ALA A 34 -11.55 2.28 -8.24
N VAL A 35 -10.33 1.75 -8.13
CA VAL A 35 -9.69 1.43 -6.83
C VAL A 35 -9.53 2.68 -5.99
N ILE A 36 -9.12 3.80 -6.57
CA ILE A 36 -8.81 5.05 -5.85
C ILE A 36 -9.95 5.52 -4.95
N PRO A 37 -11.20 5.73 -5.43
CA PRO A 37 -12.29 6.16 -4.56
C PRO A 37 -12.70 5.10 -3.53
N CYS A 38 -12.56 3.81 -3.85
CA CYS A 38 -12.84 2.73 -2.90
C CYS A 38 -11.85 2.78 -1.72
N ALA A 39 -10.56 2.94 -2.02
CA ALA A 39 -9.51 3.08 -1.02
C ALA A 39 -9.65 4.37 -0.21
N ALA A 40 -10.04 5.49 -0.84
CA ALA A 40 -10.31 6.75 -0.14
C ALA A 40 -11.44 6.62 0.90
N VAL A 41 -12.55 5.95 0.55
CA VAL A 41 -13.64 5.68 1.51
C VAL A 41 -13.18 4.76 2.62
N MET A 42 -12.32 3.77 2.33
CA MET A 42 -11.73 2.88 3.33
C MET A 42 -10.86 3.67 4.32
N GLY A 43 -10.01 4.57 3.84
CA GLY A 43 -9.19 5.45 4.67
C GLY A 43 -10.03 6.35 5.57
N GLU A 44 -11.01 7.07 5.01
CA GLU A 44 -11.94 7.93 5.77
C GLU A 44 -12.71 7.15 6.84
N ALA A 45 -13.15 5.93 6.53
CA ALA A 45 -13.85 5.07 7.49
C ALA A 45 -12.92 4.61 8.61
N THR A 46 -11.67 4.28 8.29
CA THR A 46 -10.64 3.89 9.26
C THR A 46 -10.31 5.05 10.19
N GLU A 47 -10.08 6.25 9.66
CA GLU A 47 -9.84 7.47 10.44
C GLU A 47 -11.01 7.77 11.40
N ALA A 48 -12.25 7.66 10.92
CA ALA A 48 -13.44 7.88 11.74
C ALA A 48 -13.58 6.88 12.91
N ILE A 49 -13.14 5.63 12.72
CA ILE A 49 -13.07 4.64 13.81
C ILE A 49 -11.89 4.96 14.73
N ALA A 50 -10.73 5.25 14.16
CA ALA A 50 -9.49 5.52 14.89
C ALA A 50 -9.66 6.70 15.86
N ALA A 51 -10.27 7.79 15.40
CA ALA A 51 -10.53 8.98 16.22
C ALA A 51 -11.38 8.69 17.48
N ARG A 52 -12.20 7.63 17.46
CA ARG A 52 -13.11 7.28 18.56
C ARG A 52 -12.63 6.13 19.46
N THR A 53 -11.66 5.36 19.00
CA THR A 53 -11.14 4.19 19.73
C THR A 53 -9.90 4.53 20.56
N GLY A 54 -9.45 5.77 20.47
CA GLY A 54 -8.27 6.26 21.18
C GLY A 54 -6.96 5.86 20.52
N PRO A 55 -5.86 6.53 20.88
CA PRO A 55 -4.61 6.53 20.11
C PRO A 55 -3.90 5.17 20.00
N GLY A 56 -4.15 4.24 20.92
CA GLY A 56 -3.56 2.88 20.83
C GLY A 56 -4.25 2.03 19.78
N ILE A 57 -5.56 1.86 19.91
CA ILE A 57 -6.38 1.06 18.97
C ILE A 57 -6.53 1.83 17.66
N GLY A 58 -6.78 3.14 17.72
CA GLY A 58 -6.89 3.99 16.53
C GLY A 58 -5.63 3.98 15.69
N GLY A 59 -4.45 4.12 16.31
CA GLY A 59 -3.17 4.02 15.61
C GLY A 59 -2.97 2.65 14.95
N LEU A 60 -3.31 1.55 15.64
CA LEU A 60 -3.25 0.21 15.06
C LEU A 60 -4.20 0.06 13.87
N MET A 61 -5.44 0.57 14.00
CA MET A 61 -6.41 0.58 12.91
C MET A 61 -5.88 1.33 11.70
N ASN A 62 -5.34 2.53 11.90
CA ASN A 62 -4.83 3.36 10.82
C ASN A 62 -3.65 2.69 10.09
N VAL A 63 -2.67 2.18 10.81
CA VAL A 63 -1.52 1.48 10.22
C VAL A 63 -1.91 0.19 9.49
N THR A 64 -2.96 -0.49 9.96
CA THR A 64 -3.42 -1.76 9.36
C THR A 64 -4.30 -1.53 8.13
N PHE A 65 -5.32 -0.68 8.27
CA PHE A 65 -6.31 -0.47 7.21
C PHE A 65 -5.91 0.65 6.23
N GLY A 66 -4.96 1.52 6.61
CA GLY A 66 -4.35 2.45 5.67
C GLY A 66 -3.69 1.73 4.50
N ASN A 67 -2.96 0.66 4.77
CA ASN A 67 -2.29 -0.15 3.74
C ASN A 67 -3.13 -1.35 3.25
N ALA A 68 -4.41 -1.43 3.62
CA ALA A 68 -5.25 -2.56 3.21
C ALA A 68 -5.51 -2.62 1.70
N PRO A 69 -5.68 -1.51 0.96
CA PRO A 69 -5.82 -1.56 -0.49
C PRO A 69 -4.65 -2.23 -1.18
N GLU A 70 -3.40 -1.87 -0.83
CA GLU A 70 -2.20 -2.49 -1.38
C GLU A 70 -2.13 -3.98 -1.04
N LEU A 71 -2.48 -4.33 0.19
CA LEU A 71 -2.46 -5.71 0.64
C LEU A 71 -3.49 -6.56 -0.11
N ILE A 72 -4.67 -6.00 -0.40
CA ILE A 72 -5.72 -6.66 -1.17
C ILE A 72 -5.28 -6.84 -2.63
N ILE A 73 -4.73 -5.80 -3.26
CA ILE A 73 -4.21 -5.89 -4.64
C ILE A 73 -3.09 -6.95 -4.70
N ALA A 74 -2.13 -6.92 -3.76
CA ALA A 74 -1.04 -7.87 -3.69
C ALA A 74 -1.55 -9.31 -3.48
N PHE A 75 -2.61 -9.50 -2.70
CA PHE A 75 -3.23 -10.80 -2.48
C PHE A 75 -3.82 -11.36 -3.78
N PHE A 76 -4.57 -10.57 -4.54
CA PHE A 76 -5.09 -11.00 -5.84
C PHE A 76 -3.96 -11.26 -6.84
N ALA A 77 -2.93 -10.42 -6.87
CA ALA A 77 -1.76 -10.63 -7.73
C ALA A 77 -1.03 -11.95 -7.40
N LEU A 78 -0.96 -12.35 -6.11
CA LEU A 78 -0.42 -13.64 -5.72
C LEU A 78 -1.31 -14.81 -6.16
N LEU A 79 -2.63 -14.65 -6.12
CA LEU A 79 -3.57 -15.69 -6.59
C LEU A 79 -3.45 -15.93 -8.10
N GLU A 80 -3.18 -14.88 -8.88
CA GLU A 80 -2.92 -14.97 -10.33
C GLU A 80 -1.47 -15.36 -10.67
N GLY A 81 -0.62 -15.62 -9.67
CA GLY A 81 0.78 -15.99 -9.88
C GLY A 81 1.71 -14.81 -10.24
N LEU A 82 1.23 -13.57 -10.19
CA LEU A 82 1.98 -12.38 -10.57
C LEU A 82 2.92 -11.90 -9.45
N GLN A 83 3.86 -12.75 -9.06
CA GLN A 83 4.80 -12.47 -7.95
C GLN A 83 5.70 -11.28 -8.25
N GLU A 84 6.06 -11.08 -9.51
CA GLU A 84 6.87 -9.94 -9.95
C GLU A 84 6.14 -8.62 -9.72
N VAL A 85 4.83 -8.55 -10.03
CA VAL A 85 3.98 -7.39 -9.76
C VAL A 85 3.94 -7.08 -8.27
N VAL A 86 3.83 -8.11 -7.41
CA VAL A 86 3.80 -7.92 -5.94
C VAL A 86 5.12 -7.34 -5.45
N LYS A 87 6.26 -7.92 -5.83
CA LYS A 87 7.59 -7.43 -5.46
C LYS A 87 7.78 -5.99 -5.96
N ALA A 88 7.41 -5.75 -7.21
CA ALA A 88 7.49 -4.46 -7.86
C ALA A 88 6.62 -3.40 -7.17
N SER A 89 5.39 -3.73 -6.78
CA SER A 89 4.49 -2.80 -6.08
C SER A 89 5.00 -2.43 -4.69
N ILE A 90 5.58 -3.37 -3.94
CA ILE A 90 6.20 -3.09 -2.64
C ILE A 90 7.38 -2.10 -2.80
N VAL A 91 8.27 -2.36 -3.76
CA VAL A 91 9.40 -1.46 -4.06
C VAL A 91 8.89 -0.10 -4.52
N GLY A 92 7.87 -0.09 -5.39
CA GLY A 92 7.23 1.12 -5.90
C GLY A 92 6.59 1.96 -4.79
N SER A 93 5.90 1.34 -3.84
CA SER A 93 5.31 2.03 -2.68
C SER A 93 6.40 2.64 -1.78
N ILE A 94 7.51 1.93 -1.53
CA ILE A 94 8.62 2.48 -0.76
C ILE A 94 9.21 3.71 -1.47
N ILE A 95 9.52 3.61 -2.76
CA ILE A 95 10.09 4.69 -3.55
C ILE A 95 9.10 5.86 -3.66
N GLY A 96 7.83 5.56 -3.95
CA GLY A 96 6.76 6.55 -4.07
C GLY A 96 6.57 7.34 -2.79
N ASN A 97 6.48 6.67 -1.65
CA ASN A 97 6.31 7.33 -0.35
C ASN A 97 7.53 8.18 0.05
N ILE A 98 8.76 7.70 -0.22
CA ILE A 98 9.97 8.46 0.13
C ILE A 98 10.21 9.64 -0.82
N LEU A 99 10.04 9.46 -2.12
CA LEU A 99 10.39 10.50 -3.10
C LEU A 99 9.20 11.38 -3.43
N LEU A 100 8.07 10.80 -3.85
CA LEU A 100 6.93 11.56 -4.33
C LEU A 100 6.14 12.16 -3.15
N VAL A 101 5.68 11.33 -2.23
CA VAL A 101 4.79 11.77 -1.15
C VAL A 101 5.53 12.68 -0.16
N MET A 102 6.69 12.25 0.33
CA MET A 102 7.48 13.07 1.25
C MET A 102 7.98 14.36 0.56
N GLY A 103 8.40 14.28 -0.72
CA GLY A 103 8.80 15.45 -1.49
C GLY A 103 7.65 16.44 -1.70
N ALA A 104 6.45 15.96 -2.03
CA ALA A 104 5.25 16.77 -2.16
C ALA A 104 4.85 17.40 -0.81
N ALA A 105 4.88 16.63 0.27
CA ALA A 105 4.58 17.12 1.61
C ALA A 105 5.56 18.22 2.05
N MET A 106 6.86 18.05 1.76
CA MET A 106 7.86 19.09 2.03
C MET A 106 7.62 20.34 1.20
N LEU A 107 7.28 20.19 -0.08
CA LEU A 107 7.01 21.31 -0.98
C LEU A 107 5.76 22.08 -0.54
N VAL A 108 4.62 21.41 -0.41
CA VAL A 108 3.34 22.04 -0.05
C VAL A 108 3.39 22.62 1.36
N GLY A 109 3.97 21.89 2.31
CA GLY A 109 4.13 22.37 3.68
C GLY A 109 5.13 23.53 3.81
N GLY A 110 6.15 23.59 2.92
CA GLY A 110 7.18 24.63 2.91
C GLY A 110 6.77 25.94 2.25
N LEU A 111 5.90 25.89 1.21
CA LEU A 111 5.47 27.09 0.48
C LEU A 111 4.89 28.21 1.38
N PRO A 112 4.02 27.94 2.38
CA PRO A 112 3.48 28.95 3.25
C PRO A 112 4.34 29.23 4.49
N ARG A 113 5.48 28.57 4.70
CA ARG A 113 6.28 28.63 5.93
C ARG A 113 7.75 28.87 5.64
N GLU A 114 8.39 29.71 6.45
CA GLU A 114 9.86 29.93 6.37
C GLU A 114 10.64 28.73 6.91
N LYS A 115 10.04 27.92 7.79
CA LYS A 115 10.69 26.77 8.43
C LYS A 115 9.69 25.68 8.76
N GLN A 116 10.07 24.44 8.43
CA GLN A 116 9.37 23.25 8.89
C GLN A 116 10.18 22.55 9.99
N THR A 117 9.49 21.97 10.96
CA THR A 117 10.09 21.21 12.06
C THR A 117 9.52 19.80 12.08
N PHE A 118 10.33 18.81 12.46
CA PHE A 118 9.93 17.42 12.59
C PHE A 118 10.59 16.78 13.81
N SER A 119 9.99 15.68 14.30
CA SER A 119 10.56 14.89 15.39
C SER A 119 11.76 14.07 14.89
N ARG A 120 12.97 14.45 15.27
CA ARG A 120 14.20 13.71 14.91
C ARG A 120 14.18 12.29 15.44
N THR A 121 13.65 12.07 16.64
CA THR A 121 13.57 10.75 17.27
C THR A 121 12.65 9.82 16.50
N ALA A 122 11.47 10.32 16.10
CA ALA A 122 10.54 9.55 15.26
C ALA A 122 11.16 9.25 13.89
N ALA A 123 11.77 10.24 13.24
CA ALA A 123 12.42 10.06 11.94
C ALA A 123 13.56 9.02 11.99
N HIS A 124 14.41 9.02 13.03
CA HIS A 124 15.45 8.03 13.21
C HIS A 124 14.91 6.62 13.42
N ALA A 125 13.86 6.45 14.24
CA ALA A 125 13.24 5.15 14.46
C ALA A 125 12.61 4.59 13.18
N GLN A 126 11.87 5.40 12.42
CA GLN A 126 11.28 5.00 11.14
C GLN A 126 12.36 4.69 10.09
N SER A 127 13.43 5.48 10.03
CA SER A 127 14.56 5.21 9.13
C SER A 127 15.27 3.89 9.46
N ALA A 128 15.40 3.53 10.74
CA ALA A 128 15.97 2.25 11.14
C ALA A 128 15.08 1.07 10.72
N MET A 129 13.75 1.19 10.86
CA MET A 129 12.79 0.18 10.41
C MET A 129 12.81 0.03 8.89
N LEU A 130 12.88 1.14 8.15
CA LEU A 130 13.01 1.13 6.69
C LEU A 130 14.32 0.45 6.26
N MET A 131 15.44 0.76 6.91
CA MET A 131 16.73 0.12 6.61
C MET A 131 16.67 -1.39 6.85
N LEU A 132 16.02 -1.83 7.93
CA LEU A 132 15.79 -3.25 8.18
C LEU A 132 14.98 -3.91 7.05
N ALA A 133 13.91 -3.25 6.60
CA ALA A 133 13.10 -3.75 5.50
C ALA A 133 13.89 -3.84 4.18
N LEU A 134 14.69 -2.82 3.86
CA LEU A 134 15.54 -2.82 2.66
C LEU A 134 16.58 -3.93 2.70
N VAL A 135 17.26 -4.11 3.84
CA VAL A 135 18.22 -5.22 4.00
C VAL A 135 17.55 -6.56 3.83
N ALA A 136 16.37 -6.73 4.42
CA ALA A 136 15.59 -7.96 4.32
C ALA A 136 15.15 -8.28 2.88
N LEU A 137 14.76 -7.27 2.09
CA LEU A 137 14.40 -7.45 0.67
C LEU A 137 15.61 -7.85 -0.19
N VAL A 138 16.79 -7.31 0.10
CA VAL A 138 18.01 -7.55 -0.70
C VAL A 138 18.71 -8.85 -0.29
N PHE A 139 18.57 -9.29 0.96
CA PHE A 139 19.32 -10.40 1.52
C PHE A 139 19.13 -11.73 0.76
N PRO A 140 17.93 -12.15 0.37
CA PRO A 140 17.74 -13.38 -0.44
C PRO A 140 18.43 -13.30 -1.80
N ALA A 141 18.43 -12.13 -2.46
CA ALA A 141 19.08 -11.94 -3.74
C ALA A 141 20.62 -12.03 -3.61
N ILE A 142 21.20 -11.46 -2.55
CA ILE A 142 22.63 -11.59 -2.26
C ILE A 142 23.00 -13.07 -1.97
N PHE A 143 22.16 -13.78 -1.22
CA PHE A 143 22.36 -15.19 -0.95
C PHE A 143 22.41 -16.01 -2.24
N GLN A 144 21.48 -15.77 -3.15
CA GLN A 144 21.43 -16.45 -4.45
C GLN A 144 22.69 -16.16 -5.28
N LEU A 145 23.13 -14.91 -5.34
CA LEU A 145 24.38 -14.51 -6.03
C LEU A 145 25.61 -15.25 -5.49
N ILE A 146 25.76 -15.34 -4.16
CA ILE A 146 26.92 -16.01 -3.52
C ILE A 146 26.92 -17.52 -3.80
N HIS A 147 25.76 -18.14 -3.91
CA HIS A 147 25.61 -19.57 -4.18
C HIS A 147 25.59 -19.92 -5.68
N GLY A 148 25.94 -18.98 -6.56
CA GLY A 148 26.17 -19.21 -7.98
C GLY A 148 24.90 -19.25 -8.83
N GLY A 149 23.75 -18.85 -8.27
CA GLY A 149 22.47 -18.80 -8.99
C GLY A 149 22.31 -17.65 -9.98
N GLY A 150 23.25 -16.70 -10.01
CA GLY A 150 23.09 -15.45 -10.78
C GLY A 150 22.02 -14.53 -10.16
N LEU A 151 21.75 -13.41 -10.82
CA LEU A 151 20.55 -12.60 -10.53
C LEU A 151 19.35 -13.27 -11.17
N PRO A 152 18.19 -13.30 -10.53
CA PRO A 152 16.96 -13.78 -11.17
C PRO A 152 16.71 -13.00 -12.45
N ASP A 153 16.39 -13.69 -13.53
CA ASP A 153 15.95 -13.04 -14.76
C ASP A 153 14.59 -12.38 -14.50
N VAL A 154 14.42 -11.18 -15.01
CA VAL A 154 13.15 -10.46 -14.94
C VAL A 154 12.10 -11.22 -15.75
N GLY A 155 10.99 -11.58 -15.13
CA GLY A 155 9.91 -12.34 -15.78
C GLY A 155 9.93 -13.85 -15.59
N VAL A 156 10.85 -14.38 -14.78
CA VAL A 156 10.84 -15.82 -14.41
C VAL A 156 10.33 -15.97 -12.99
N ASP A 157 9.05 -16.29 -12.85
CA ASP A 157 8.37 -16.50 -11.57
C ASP A 157 8.44 -17.97 -11.06
N GLU A 158 9.48 -18.72 -11.41
CA GLU A 158 9.63 -20.07 -10.90
C GLU A 158 10.07 -20.05 -9.43
N VAL A 159 9.13 -20.39 -8.55
CA VAL A 159 9.41 -20.64 -7.14
C VAL A 159 9.85 -22.08 -6.97
N ASP A 160 11.13 -22.30 -6.66
CA ASP A 160 11.66 -23.61 -6.29
C ASP A 160 11.30 -23.91 -4.82
N PHE A 161 10.15 -24.55 -4.62
CA PHE A 161 9.65 -24.95 -3.31
C PHE A 161 10.57 -25.98 -2.64
N GLY A 162 10.94 -25.73 -1.38
CA GLY A 162 11.85 -26.55 -0.60
C GLY A 162 13.31 -26.18 -0.74
N SER A 163 13.66 -25.18 -1.57
CA SER A 163 15.01 -24.68 -1.72
C SER A 163 15.52 -23.99 -0.44
N ASP A 164 16.84 -23.86 -0.30
CA ASP A 164 17.43 -23.11 0.83
C ASP A 164 17.16 -21.62 0.72
N LEU A 165 16.95 -21.10 -0.49
CA LEU A 165 16.52 -19.72 -0.75
C LEU A 165 15.10 -19.46 -0.21
N GLU A 166 14.16 -20.40 -0.43
CA GLU A 166 12.81 -20.29 0.10
C GLU A 166 12.81 -20.30 1.63
N LYS A 167 13.54 -21.25 2.25
CA LYS A 167 13.65 -21.33 3.72
C LYS A 167 14.26 -20.04 4.30
N LEU A 168 15.29 -19.47 3.64
CA LEU A 168 15.88 -18.21 4.02
C LEU A 168 14.87 -17.06 3.91
N SER A 169 14.14 -16.95 2.79
CA SER A 169 13.13 -15.93 2.56
C SER A 169 12.00 -16.02 3.59
N PHE A 170 11.57 -17.25 3.93
CA PHE A 170 10.58 -17.49 4.98
C PHE A 170 11.11 -17.03 6.37
N GLY A 171 12.36 -17.36 6.69
CA GLY A 171 13.01 -16.88 7.93
C GLY A 171 13.09 -15.37 8.00
N VAL A 172 13.46 -14.71 6.89
CA VAL A 172 13.48 -13.24 6.77
C VAL A 172 12.09 -12.66 6.97
N ALA A 173 11.04 -13.25 6.38
CA ALA A 173 9.66 -12.80 6.54
C ALA A 173 9.20 -12.86 8.00
N ILE A 174 9.55 -13.94 8.72
CA ILE A 174 9.24 -14.06 10.16
C ILE A 174 9.95 -12.95 10.95
N VAL A 175 11.24 -12.70 10.70
CA VAL A 175 12.00 -11.63 11.38
C VAL A 175 11.36 -10.27 11.12
N LEU A 176 10.93 -9.98 9.89
CA LEU A 176 10.22 -8.75 9.53
C LEU A 176 8.89 -8.62 10.27
N LEU A 177 8.08 -9.68 10.33
CA LEU A 177 6.81 -9.67 11.06
C LEU A 177 7.01 -9.41 12.56
N VAL A 178 7.99 -10.08 13.18
CA VAL A 178 8.33 -9.86 14.60
C VAL A 178 8.79 -8.42 14.82
N SER A 179 9.65 -7.91 13.94
CA SER A 179 10.16 -6.52 14.01
C SER A 179 9.03 -5.51 13.81
N TYR A 180 8.09 -5.77 12.90
CA TYR A 180 6.91 -4.94 12.69
C TYR A 180 6.04 -4.88 13.94
N VAL A 181 5.69 -6.02 14.53
CA VAL A 181 4.90 -6.07 15.77
C VAL A 181 5.63 -5.36 16.92
N ALA A 182 6.94 -5.58 17.06
CA ALA A 182 7.76 -4.88 18.06
C ALA A 182 7.76 -3.36 17.83
N GLY A 183 7.88 -2.92 16.57
CA GLY A 183 7.78 -1.52 16.16
C GLY A 183 6.43 -0.89 16.47
N LEU A 184 5.32 -1.62 16.25
CA LEU A 184 3.98 -1.17 16.63
C LEU A 184 3.86 -1.02 18.16
N VAL A 185 4.32 -2.00 18.94
CA VAL A 185 4.33 -1.89 20.41
C VAL A 185 5.17 -0.70 20.86
N PHE A 186 6.32 -0.50 20.23
CA PHE A 186 7.22 0.63 20.51
C PHE A 186 6.53 1.97 20.25
N SER A 187 5.95 2.17 19.07
CA SER A 187 5.36 3.43 18.64
C SER A 187 4.01 3.73 19.30
N LEU A 188 3.15 2.70 19.46
CA LEU A 188 1.79 2.90 19.93
C LEU A 188 1.63 2.77 21.45
N LYS A 189 2.55 2.08 22.14
CA LYS A 189 2.43 1.82 23.57
C LYS A 189 3.55 2.45 24.39
N THR A 190 4.82 2.15 24.06
CA THR A 190 5.95 2.53 24.93
C THR A 190 6.46 3.94 24.69
N HIS A 191 6.44 4.45 23.45
CA HIS A 191 6.96 5.77 23.08
C HIS A 191 5.91 6.63 22.36
N ARG A 192 4.66 6.43 22.71
CA ARG A 192 3.51 7.07 22.07
C ARG A 192 3.63 8.60 21.93
N ALA A 193 4.09 9.29 22.96
CA ALA A 193 4.23 10.75 22.97
C ALA A 193 5.23 11.28 21.92
N VAL A 194 6.14 10.43 21.43
CA VAL A 194 7.12 10.79 20.38
C VAL A 194 6.52 10.67 18.99
N PHE A 195 5.65 9.66 18.78
CA PHE A 195 5.09 9.31 17.48
C PHE A 195 3.69 9.90 17.23
N ASN A 196 2.93 10.15 18.29
CA ASN A 196 1.64 10.81 18.26
C ASN A 196 1.64 11.96 19.27
N PRO A 197 2.28 13.09 18.97
CA PRO A 197 2.08 14.29 19.76
C PRO A 197 0.59 14.67 19.66
N TYR A 198 -0.07 14.81 20.81
CA TYR A 198 -1.45 15.28 20.88
C TYR A 198 -1.50 16.71 20.33
N ASP A 199 -2.07 16.89 19.17
CA ASP A 199 -2.60 18.18 18.74
C ASP A 199 -4.07 18.21 19.20
N GLU A 200 -4.33 18.94 20.29
CA GLU A 200 -5.67 19.17 20.84
C GLU A 200 -6.59 19.97 19.89
N HIS A 201 -6.11 20.30 18.69
CA HIS A 201 -6.78 21.23 17.76
C HIS A 201 -7.39 20.59 16.51
N GLU A 202 -7.27 19.28 16.30
CA GLU A 202 -7.91 18.61 15.15
C GLU A 202 -9.25 17.95 15.47
N GLU A 203 -9.93 18.34 16.56
CA GLU A 203 -11.22 17.72 16.95
C GLU A 203 -12.38 17.98 15.98
N ASP A 204 -12.28 18.86 14.99
CA ASP A 204 -13.50 19.43 14.39
C ASP A 204 -13.93 18.90 13.01
N GLU A 205 -13.14 18.11 12.27
CA GLU A 205 -13.56 17.68 10.93
C GLU A 205 -13.79 16.17 10.73
N THR A 206 -13.28 15.30 11.58
CA THR A 206 -13.34 13.84 11.41
C THR A 206 -14.64 13.20 11.92
N HIS A 207 -15.59 13.96 12.44
CA HIS A 207 -16.78 13.43 13.15
C HIS A 207 -18.02 13.15 12.28
N ARG A 208 -17.88 13.01 10.96
CA ARG A 208 -19.05 12.81 10.07
C ARG A 208 -19.78 11.50 10.31
N TRP A 209 -19.11 10.41 10.67
CA TRP A 209 -19.70 9.07 10.79
C TRP A 209 -19.66 8.54 12.22
N SER A 210 -20.74 7.88 12.65
CA SER A 210 -20.71 7.07 13.88
C SER A 210 -19.81 5.84 13.68
N VAL A 211 -19.29 5.23 14.77
CA VAL A 211 -18.47 4.00 14.68
C VAL A 211 -19.18 2.90 13.87
N ARG A 212 -20.51 2.77 14.04
CA ARG A 212 -21.30 1.79 13.29
C ARG A 212 -21.35 2.10 11.80
N GLN A 213 -21.56 3.38 11.44
CA GLN A 213 -21.54 3.81 10.03
C GLN A 213 -20.16 3.63 9.42
N ALA A 214 -19.12 4.06 10.11
CA ALA A 214 -17.74 3.89 9.67
C ALA A 214 -17.39 2.40 9.48
N GLY A 215 -17.81 1.52 10.39
CA GLY A 215 -17.63 0.08 10.23
C GLY A 215 -18.34 -0.51 9.01
N ILE A 216 -19.55 -0.02 8.71
CA ILE A 216 -20.30 -0.43 7.49
C ILE A 216 -19.58 0.08 6.23
N TYR A 217 -19.15 1.36 6.20
CA TYR A 217 -18.41 1.90 5.06
C TYR A 217 -17.07 1.20 4.85
N LEU A 218 -16.37 0.89 5.95
CA LEU A 218 -15.12 0.12 5.90
C LEU A 218 -15.34 -1.26 5.26
N ALA A 219 -16.38 -1.98 5.67
CA ALA A 219 -16.71 -3.29 5.12
C ALA A 219 -17.11 -3.21 3.63
N ILE A 220 -17.96 -2.23 3.26
CA ILE A 220 -18.38 -2.04 1.87
C ILE A 220 -17.19 -1.65 0.99
N SER A 221 -16.36 -0.72 1.44
CA SER A 221 -15.18 -0.28 0.68
C SER A 221 -14.14 -1.40 0.55
N ALA A 222 -13.96 -2.24 1.57
CA ALA A 222 -13.07 -3.39 1.50
C ALA A 222 -13.53 -4.41 0.42
N VAL A 223 -14.82 -4.70 0.37
CA VAL A 223 -15.39 -5.54 -0.69
C VAL A 223 -15.24 -4.88 -2.08
N ALA A 224 -15.49 -3.58 -2.17
CA ALA A 224 -15.33 -2.85 -3.43
C ALA A 224 -13.88 -2.80 -3.90
N VAL A 225 -12.91 -2.57 -2.99
CA VAL A 225 -11.48 -2.67 -3.29
C VAL A 225 -11.15 -4.08 -3.78
N GLY A 226 -11.66 -5.13 -3.11
CA GLY A 226 -11.44 -6.52 -3.53
C GLY A 226 -11.91 -6.79 -4.95
N LEU A 227 -13.15 -6.42 -5.28
CA LEU A 227 -13.71 -6.61 -6.63
C LEU A 227 -12.94 -5.82 -7.70
N MET A 228 -12.58 -4.57 -7.40
CA MET A 228 -11.81 -3.75 -8.35
C MET A 228 -10.37 -4.25 -8.48
N SER A 229 -9.77 -4.78 -7.42
CA SER A 229 -8.43 -5.38 -7.46
C SER A 229 -8.41 -6.66 -8.28
N GLU A 230 -9.43 -7.51 -8.19
CA GLU A 230 -9.57 -8.71 -9.01
C GLU A 230 -9.60 -8.35 -10.51
N ILE A 231 -10.43 -7.39 -10.91
CA ILE A 231 -10.51 -6.90 -12.29
C ILE A 231 -9.19 -6.26 -12.74
N LEU A 232 -8.59 -5.43 -11.87
CA LEU A 232 -7.32 -4.77 -12.14
C LEU A 232 -6.22 -5.79 -12.41
N VAL A 233 -6.05 -6.74 -11.50
CA VAL A 233 -4.99 -7.74 -11.54
C VAL A 233 -5.19 -8.71 -12.70
N GLY A 234 -6.42 -9.18 -12.94
CA GLY A 234 -6.74 -10.06 -14.06
C GLY A 234 -6.45 -9.47 -15.44
N SER A 235 -6.40 -8.13 -15.54
CA SER A 235 -6.07 -7.44 -16.79
C SER A 235 -4.60 -7.01 -16.93
N ILE A 236 -3.75 -7.17 -15.89
CA ILE A 236 -2.37 -6.63 -15.89
C ILE A 236 -1.53 -7.20 -17.02
N SER A 237 -1.43 -8.54 -17.15
CA SER A 237 -0.52 -9.19 -18.10
C SER A 237 -0.87 -8.82 -19.54
N GLU A 238 -2.14 -8.99 -19.93
CA GLU A 238 -2.60 -8.67 -21.29
C GLU A 238 -2.48 -7.15 -21.57
N ALA A 239 -2.83 -6.29 -20.59
CA ALA A 239 -2.71 -4.86 -20.75
C ALA A 239 -1.24 -4.42 -20.89
N SER A 240 -0.34 -5.03 -20.13
CA SER A 240 1.10 -4.76 -20.18
C SER A 240 1.68 -5.09 -21.56
N ASP A 241 1.33 -6.27 -22.09
CA ASP A 241 1.75 -6.72 -23.40
C ASP A 241 1.24 -5.79 -24.53
N ASP A 242 -0.04 -5.41 -24.47
CA ASP A 242 -0.67 -4.53 -25.48
C ASP A 242 -0.03 -3.13 -25.55
N ILE A 243 0.39 -2.58 -24.39
CA ILE A 243 1.04 -1.26 -24.33
C ILE A 243 2.56 -1.32 -24.41
N GLY A 244 3.15 -2.52 -24.43
CA GLY A 244 4.60 -2.75 -24.52
C GLY A 244 5.36 -2.37 -23.23
N LEU A 245 4.73 -2.48 -22.08
CA LEU A 245 5.33 -2.29 -20.75
C LEU A 245 5.55 -3.64 -20.08
N SER A 246 6.58 -3.75 -19.23
CA SER A 246 6.74 -4.94 -18.41
C SER A 246 5.76 -4.93 -17.23
N GLU A 247 5.35 -6.10 -16.75
CA GLU A 247 4.57 -6.27 -15.52
C GLU A 247 5.27 -5.64 -14.32
N PHE A 248 6.61 -5.72 -14.26
CA PHE A 248 7.43 -5.05 -13.27
C PHE A 248 7.19 -3.52 -13.29
N PHE A 249 7.23 -2.90 -14.47
CA PHE A 249 6.99 -1.46 -14.60
C PHE A 249 5.57 -1.09 -14.14
N VAL A 250 4.57 -1.87 -14.54
CA VAL A 250 3.18 -1.66 -14.12
C VAL A 250 3.04 -1.81 -12.60
N GLY A 251 3.69 -2.80 -12.00
CA GLY A 251 3.72 -2.99 -10.54
C GLY A 251 4.35 -1.80 -9.81
N VAL A 252 5.55 -1.39 -10.22
CA VAL A 252 6.31 -0.31 -9.55
C VAL A 252 5.61 1.05 -9.64
N PHE A 253 5.03 1.37 -10.80
CA PHE A 253 4.47 2.71 -11.02
C PHE A 253 2.95 2.73 -10.88
N VAL A 254 2.24 1.91 -11.64
CA VAL A 254 0.77 2.03 -11.70
C VAL A 254 0.13 1.48 -10.43
N VAL A 255 0.46 0.24 -10.05
CA VAL A 255 -0.14 -0.40 -8.87
C VAL A 255 0.24 0.35 -7.60
N ALA A 256 1.51 0.75 -7.46
CA ALA A 256 1.96 1.52 -6.30
C ALA A 256 1.29 2.91 -6.21
N ILE A 257 1.15 3.63 -7.34
CA ILE A 257 0.47 4.93 -7.36
C ILE A 257 -1.01 4.77 -7.03
N VAL A 258 -1.68 3.78 -7.60
CA VAL A 258 -3.12 3.53 -7.39
C VAL A 258 -3.39 3.18 -5.92
N GLY A 259 -2.56 2.31 -5.31
CA GLY A 259 -2.67 1.96 -3.90
C GLY A 259 -2.51 3.18 -2.99
N ASN A 260 -1.47 3.99 -3.23
CA ASN A 260 -1.16 5.16 -2.40
C ASN A 260 -2.02 6.41 -2.71
N ALA A 261 -2.67 6.49 -3.87
CA ALA A 261 -3.39 7.70 -4.30
C ALA A 261 -4.57 8.10 -3.40
N ALA A 262 -5.05 7.19 -2.57
CA ALA A 262 -6.17 7.42 -1.67
C ALA A 262 -5.74 7.92 -0.28
N GLU A 263 -4.47 7.74 0.09
CA GLU A 263 -3.95 8.11 1.42
C GLU A 263 -3.44 9.55 1.48
N HIS A 264 -3.21 10.17 0.34
CA HIS A 264 -2.56 11.48 0.20
C HIS A 264 -3.33 12.39 -0.75
#